data_b02a8c6235b286b392046d4eddb888e1
#
_entry.id   b02a8c6235b286b392046d4eddb888e1
#
_cell.length_a   1.000
_cell.length_b   1.000
_cell.length_c   1.000
_cell.angle_alpha   90.00
_cell.angle_beta   90.00
_cell.angle_gamma   90.00
#
_symmetry.space_group_name_H-M   'P 1'
#
loop_
_entity.id
_entity.type
_entity.pdbx_description
1 polymer ?
#
loop_
_entity_poly.entity_id
_entity_poly.type
_entity_poly.pdbx_seq_one_letter_code
_entity_poly.pdbx_strand_id
1 'polypeptide(L)'
;MKKQNGKGRDSAMITGIHHISMKCGTGEEFRKAREFYLDVLGFTVVREWPEGIMIDTGNGFLEIFCNGKGVRNKGALRHIAFETDDTDGIVEKVRNAGYEVFIEPTDIVIRSEPEYPARMAFCHGPLGEEIEFFQERYTGR
;
A
#
# COMPACT_ATOMS: atom_id res chain seq x y z
N MET A 1 -12.16 1.97 -12.09
CA MET A 1 -12.53 2.96 -11.07
C MET A 1 -12.44 4.36 -11.66
N LYS A 2 -13.52 5.09 -11.70
CA LYS A 2 -13.48 6.49 -12.17
C LYS A 2 -12.82 7.31 -11.07
N LYS A 3 -11.64 7.89 -11.36
CA LYS A 3 -11.05 8.91 -10.51
C LYS A 3 -12.02 10.10 -10.53
N GLN A 4 -12.52 10.47 -9.38
CA GLN A 4 -13.27 11.72 -9.30
C GLN A 4 -12.28 12.86 -9.49
N ASN A 5 -12.34 13.49 -10.66
CA ASN A 5 -11.62 14.73 -10.89
C ASN A 5 -12.31 15.83 -10.09
N GLY A 6 -11.96 15.95 -8.82
CA GLY A 6 -12.37 17.08 -8.03
C GLY A 6 -11.72 18.35 -8.59
N LYS A 7 -12.52 19.38 -8.84
CA LYS A 7 -11.98 20.71 -9.15
C LYS A 7 -10.98 21.10 -8.05
N GLY A 8 -9.76 21.49 -8.42
CA GLY A 8 -8.72 21.93 -7.50
C GLY A 8 -7.62 20.92 -7.26
N ARG A 9 -7.62 19.76 -7.98
CA ARG A 9 -6.56 18.75 -7.87
C ARG A 9 -5.53 18.75 -8.99
N ASP A 10 -5.60 19.71 -9.93
CA ASP A 10 -4.73 19.76 -11.11
C ASP A 10 -3.24 19.89 -10.73
N SER A 11 -2.94 20.41 -9.53
CA SER A 11 -1.59 20.51 -9.00
C SER A 11 -1.30 19.51 -7.89
N ALA A 12 -2.23 18.63 -7.55
CA ALA A 12 -2.03 17.66 -6.48
C ALA A 12 -1.14 16.51 -6.94
N MET A 13 -0.05 16.27 -6.20
CA MET A 13 0.85 15.14 -6.44
C MET A 13 0.30 13.83 -5.86
N ILE A 14 -0.57 13.90 -4.87
CA ILE A 14 -1.24 12.75 -4.27
C ILE A 14 -2.61 12.63 -4.92
N THR A 15 -2.92 11.45 -5.46
CA THR A 15 -4.18 11.20 -6.17
C THR A 15 -5.16 10.35 -5.38
N GLY A 16 -4.75 9.82 -4.24
CA GLY A 16 -5.61 9.04 -3.38
C GLY A 16 -4.85 8.05 -2.51
N ILE A 17 -5.58 7.18 -1.85
CA ILE A 17 -5.00 6.06 -1.10
C ILE A 17 -4.95 4.86 -2.04
N HIS A 18 -3.78 4.24 -2.20
CA HIS A 18 -3.63 3.04 -3.02
C HIS A 18 -4.03 1.80 -2.23
N HIS A 19 -3.41 1.56 -1.08
CA HIS A 19 -3.70 0.39 -0.28
C HIS A 19 -3.41 0.61 1.20
N ILE A 20 -4.05 -0.22 2.02
CA ILE A 20 -3.77 -0.35 3.45
C ILE A 20 -3.11 -1.70 3.65
N SER A 21 -1.96 -1.71 4.32
CA SER A 21 -1.18 -2.92 4.53
C SER A 21 -1.36 -3.44 5.96
N MET A 22 -1.59 -4.75 6.07
CA MET A 22 -1.68 -5.45 7.33
C MET A 22 -0.69 -6.61 7.34
N LYS A 23 -0.21 -6.98 8.51
CA LYS A 23 0.73 -8.08 8.63
C LYS A 23 0.26 -9.03 9.72
N CYS A 24 0.04 -10.30 9.36
CA CYS A 24 -0.35 -11.34 10.29
C CYS A 24 0.88 -11.93 10.98
N GLY A 25 0.75 -12.29 12.24
CA GLY A 25 1.82 -12.89 13.02
C GLY A 25 1.92 -14.40 12.87
N THR A 26 0.86 -15.05 12.38
CA THR A 26 0.81 -16.51 12.20
C THR A 26 0.05 -16.86 10.91
N GLY A 27 0.26 -18.09 10.42
CA GLY A 27 -0.50 -18.61 9.28
C GLY A 27 -2.00 -18.75 9.58
N GLU A 28 -2.36 -19.02 10.82
CA GLU A 28 -3.75 -19.10 11.24
C GLU A 28 -4.44 -17.74 11.20
N GLU A 29 -3.76 -16.67 11.65
CA GLU A 29 -4.27 -15.31 11.51
C GLU A 29 -4.49 -14.95 10.03
N PHE A 30 -3.55 -15.33 9.18
CA PHE A 30 -3.65 -15.08 7.73
C PHE A 30 -4.86 -15.80 7.13
N ARG A 31 -5.06 -17.07 7.49
CA ARG A 31 -6.22 -17.83 7.05
C ARG A 31 -7.54 -17.17 7.45
N LYS A 32 -7.63 -16.75 8.70
CA LYS A 32 -8.82 -16.05 9.22
C LYS A 32 -9.04 -14.71 8.53
N ALA A 33 -7.98 -13.97 8.26
CA ALA A 33 -8.07 -12.70 7.54
C ALA A 33 -8.61 -12.92 6.12
N ARG A 34 -8.09 -13.90 5.38
CA ARG A 34 -8.61 -14.26 4.06
C ARG A 34 -10.10 -14.61 4.12
N GLU A 35 -10.47 -15.48 5.02
CA GLU A 35 -11.86 -15.92 5.19
C GLU A 35 -12.76 -14.72 5.48
N PHE A 36 -12.36 -13.86 6.40
CA PHE A 36 -13.14 -12.69 6.76
C PHE A 36 -13.34 -11.73 5.57
N TYR A 37 -12.25 -11.32 4.92
CA TYR A 37 -12.34 -10.33 3.85
C TYR A 37 -12.96 -10.89 2.57
N LEU A 38 -12.67 -12.13 2.21
CA LEU A 38 -13.18 -12.73 0.98
C LEU A 38 -14.56 -13.33 1.15
N ASP A 39 -14.77 -14.16 2.19
CA ASP A 39 -16.00 -14.92 2.33
C ASP A 39 -17.07 -14.15 3.09
N VAL A 40 -16.70 -13.48 4.20
CA VAL A 40 -17.67 -12.75 5.02
C VAL A 40 -18.02 -11.41 4.38
N LEU A 41 -17.00 -10.61 4.01
CA LEU A 41 -17.24 -9.28 3.43
C LEU A 41 -17.43 -9.32 1.91
N GLY A 42 -17.06 -10.40 1.25
CA GLY A 42 -17.28 -10.59 -0.17
C GLY A 42 -16.33 -9.83 -1.08
N PHE A 43 -15.16 -9.43 -0.60
CA PHE A 43 -14.16 -8.78 -1.43
C PHE A 43 -13.52 -9.78 -2.40
N THR A 44 -12.89 -9.29 -3.44
CA THR A 44 -12.27 -10.12 -4.46
C THR A 44 -10.75 -10.04 -4.42
N VAL A 45 -10.09 -11.15 -4.73
CA VAL A 45 -8.64 -11.22 -4.84
C VAL A 45 -8.19 -10.53 -6.12
N VAL A 46 -7.23 -9.61 -6.02
CA VAL A 46 -6.61 -8.96 -7.19
C VAL A 46 -5.37 -9.75 -7.62
N ARG A 47 -4.54 -10.14 -6.66
CA ARG A 47 -3.31 -10.91 -6.90
C ARG A 47 -2.84 -11.57 -5.61
N GLU A 48 -2.05 -12.61 -5.75
CA GLU A 48 -1.44 -13.35 -4.65
C GLU A 48 0.04 -13.59 -4.94
N TRP A 49 0.82 -13.72 -3.88
CA TRP A 49 2.24 -14.10 -3.95
C TRP A 49 2.59 -14.88 -2.67
N PRO A 50 3.79 -15.50 -2.59
CA PRO A 50 4.09 -16.37 -1.44
C PRO A 50 3.93 -15.73 -0.07
N GLU A 51 4.17 -14.41 0.05
CA GLU A 51 4.13 -13.71 1.34
C GLU A 51 2.81 -13.00 1.61
N GLY A 52 1.86 -12.99 0.67
CA GLY A 52 0.64 -12.21 0.91
C GLY A 52 -0.39 -12.23 -0.20
N ILE A 53 -1.38 -11.36 -0.01
CA ILE A 53 -2.54 -11.23 -0.89
C ILE A 53 -2.93 -9.76 -1.01
N MET A 54 -3.37 -9.35 -2.19
CA MET A 54 -4.00 -8.03 -2.39
C MET A 54 -5.47 -8.23 -2.75
N ILE A 55 -6.33 -7.51 -2.07
CA ILE A 55 -7.78 -7.63 -2.12
C ILE A 55 -8.37 -6.30 -2.57
N ASP A 56 -9.28 -6.36 -3.55
CA ASP A 56 -10.05 -5.19 -4.00
C ASP A 56 -11.26 -5.00 -3.10
N THR A 57 -11.36 -3.84 -2.46
CA THR A 57 -12.50 -3.47 -1.63
C THR A 57 -13.59 -2.74 -2.43
N GLY A 58 -13.36 -2.52 -3.72
CA GLY A 58 -14.24 -1.73 -4.58
C GLY A 58 -13.76 -0.31 -4.78
N ASN A 59 -13.04 0.26 -3.81
CA ASN A 59 -12.46 1.59 -3.88
C ASN A 59 -11.14 1.62 -3.10
N GLY A 60 -10.12 1.01 -3.68
CA GLY A 60 -8.82 0.84 -3.04
C GLY A 60 -8.58 -0.61 -2.67
N PHE A 61 -7.42 -0.87 -2.09
CA PHE A 61 -6.98 -2.24 -1.86
C PHE A 61 -6.58 -2.46 -0.40
N LEU A 62 -6.77 -3.69 0.06
CA LEU A 62 -6.12 -4.22 1.26
C LEU A 62 -4.98 -5.13 0.82
N GLU A 63 -3.85 -4.99 1.49
CA GLU A 63 -2.70 -5.86 1.28
C GLU A 63 -2.41 -6.58 2.59
N ILE A 64 -2.45 -7.90 2.58
CA ILE A 64 -2.29 -8.70 3.79
C ILE A 64 -1.08 -9.62 3.61
N PHE A 65 -0.09 -9.47 4.49
CA PHE A 65 1.11 -10.30 4.50
C PHE A 65 1.01 -11.39 5.54
N CYS A 66 1.53 -12.57 5.22
CA CYS A 66 1.58 -13.71 6.14
C CYS A 66 2.95 -13.91 6.81
N ASN A 67 3.88 -13.00 6.58
CA ASN A 67 5.27 -13.12 7.05
C ASN A 67 5.57 -12.26 8.28
N GLY A 68 4.58 -11.91 9.06
CA GLY A 68 4.76 -11.24 10.35
C GLY A 68 5.39 -12.17 11.37
N LYS A 69 6.01 -11.60 12.39
CA LYS A 69 6.67 -12.37 13.45
C LYS A 69 6.22 -11.90 14.83
N GLY A 70 5.61 -12.81 15.57
CA GLY A 70 5.36 -12.62 17.00
C GLY A 70 4.48 -11.43 17.35
N VAL A 71 4.83 -10.73 18.41
CA VAL A 71 4.05 -9.62 18.96
C VAL A 71 4.10 -8.40 18.06
N ARG A 72 2.94 -7.82 17.81
CA ARG A 72 2.80 -6.60 17.03
C ARG A 72 2.80 -5.38 17.93
N ASN A 73 3.93 -4.67 17.97
CA ASN A 73 4.02 -3.43 18.74
C ASN A 73 3.26 -2.27 18.08
N LYS A 74 2.98 -2.38 16.77
CA LYS A 74 2.32 -1.35 15.96
C LYS A 74 0.90 -1.73 15.54
N GLY A 75 0.37 -2.83 16.06
CA GLY A 75 -0.94 -3.34 15.69
C GLY A 75 -0.94 -4.09 14.35
N ALA A 76 -2.13 -4.39 13.84
CA ALA A 76 -2.30 -5.12 12.58
C ALA A 76 -2.06 -4.23 11.35
N LEU A 77 -2.42 -2.96 11.42
CA LEU A 77 -2.11 -1.99 10.36
C LEU A 77 -0.63 -1.64 10.41
N ARG A 78 0.04 -1.67 9.26
CA ARG A 78 1.48 -1.47 9.17
C ARG A 78 1.85 -0.15 8.52
N HIS A 79 1.22 0.20 7.42
CA HIS A 79 1.46 1.45 6.72
C HIS A 79 0.26 1.86 5.88
N ILE A 80 0.23 3.13 5.50
CA ILE A 80 -0.72 3.65 4.53
C ILE A 80 0.07 4.00 3.27
N ALA A 81 -0.39 3.52 2.11
CA ALA A 81 0.23 3.87 0.84
C ALA A 81 -0.65 4.86 0.09
N PHE A 82 -0.08 6.01 -0.25
CA PHE A 82 -0.73 6.99 -1.12
C PHE A 82 -0.27 6.80 -2.56
N GLU A 83 -1.21 6.72 -3.47
CA GLU A 83 -0.90 6.68 -4.89
C GLU A 83 -0.38 8.02 -5.36
N THR A 84 0.68 8.00 -6.14
CA THR A 84 1.25 9.21 -6.75
C THR A 84 1.76 8.89 -8.15
N ASP A 85 1.81 9.89 -9.01
CA ASP A 85 2.47 9.79 -10.31
C ASP A 85 3.88 10.40 -10.31
N ASP A 86 4.34 10.86 -9.16
CA ASP A 86 5.67 11.46 -9.00
C ASP A 86 6.24 11.17 -7.61
N THR A 87 6.74 9.96 -7.43
CA THR A 87 7.33 9.52 -6.16
C THR A 87 8.50 10.43 -5.74
N ASP A 88 9.38 10.76 -6.66
CA ASP A 88 10.57 11.58 -6.37
C ASP A 88 10.18 12.99 -5.91
N GLY A 89 9.22 13.59 -6.58
CA GLY A 89 8.77 14.95 -6.26
C GLY A 89 8.08 15.03 -4.91
N ILE A 90 7.22 14.07 -4.57
CA ILE A 90 6.54 14.10 -3.26
C ILE A 90 7.54 13.84 -2.12
N VAL A 91 8.54 13.00 -2.34
CA VAL A 91 9.59 12.74 -1.36
C VAL A 91 10.37 14.02 -1.06
N GLU A 92 10.70 14.83 -2.07
CA GLU A 92 11.37 16.11 -1.85
C GLU A 92 10.53 17.06 -1.00
N LYS A 93 9.22 17.12 -1.24
CA LYS A 93 8.31 17.93 -0.41
C LYS A 93 8.32 17.47 1.04
N VAL A 94 8.26 16.16 1.26
CA VAL A 94 8.27 15.55 2.60
C VAL A 94 9.58 15.85 3.30
N ARG A 95 10.69 15.65 2.62
CA ARG A 95 12.04 15.93 3.14
C ARG A 95 12.19 17.39 3.50
N ASN A 96 11.78 18.30 2.61
CA ASN A 96 11.88 19.75 2.84
C ASN A 96 10.99 20.21 3.99
N ALA A 97 9.93 19.49 4.29
CA ALA A 97 9.07 19.76 5.44
C ALA A 97 9.64 19.22 6.76
N GLY A 98 10.77 18.51 6.72
CA GLY A 98 11.47 18.03 7.90
C GLY A 98 11.14 16.62 8.34
N TYR A 99 10.45 15.85 7.51
CA TYR A 99 10.11 14.45 7.85
C TYR A 99 11.17 13.49 7.35
N GLU A 100 11.37 12.40 8.11
CA GLU A 100 12.34 11.38 7.78
C GLU A 100 11.85 10.52 6.61
N VAL A 101 12.69 10.40 5.58
CA VAL A 101 12.52 9.45 4.49
C VAL A 101 13.41 8.26 4.81
N PHE A 102 12.81 7.11 5.15
CA PHE A 102 13.60 5.94 5.56
C PHE A 102 13.76 4.88 4.47
N ILE A 103 12.98 4.99 3.38
CA ILE A 103 13.24 4.26 2.12
C ILE A 103 13.18 5.28 1.00
N GLU A 104 14.33 5.49 0.36
CA GLU A 104 14.45 6.41 -0.77
C GLU A 104 13.69 5.90 -1.99
N PRO A 105 13.29 6.80 -2.93
CA PRO A 105 12.61 6.37 -4.15
C PRO A 105 13.35 5.24 -4.85
N THR A 106 12.67 4.13 -5.04
CA THR A 106 13.26 2.87 -5.50
C THR A 106 12.29 2.18 -6.47
N ASP A 107 12.82 1.72 -7.60
CA ASP A 107 12.06 0.88 -8.51
C ASP A 107 12.01 -0.55 -7.96
N ILE A 108 10.82 -1.11 -7.90
CA ILE A 108 10.59 -2.47 -7.41
C ILE A 108 9.75 -3.25 -8.40
N VAL A 109 9.85 -4.57 -8.32
CA VAL A 109 8.91 -5.48 -8.99
C VAL A 109 8.39 -6.43 -7.92
N ILE A 110 7.12 -6.31 -7.58
CA ILE A 110 6.48 -7.25 -6.65
C ILE A 110 6.22 -8.54 -7.41
N ARG A 111 6.77 -9.64 -6.90
CA ARG A 111 6.69 -10.95 -7.54
C ARG A 111 5.37 -11.64 -7.20
N SER A 112 4.30 -11.03 -7.66
CA SER A 112 2.97 -11.58 -7.64
C SER A 112 2.63 -12.15 -9.02
N GLU A 113 1.45 -12.72 -9.17
CA GLU A 113 0.96 -13.18 -10.46
C GLU A 113 -0.30 -12.38 -10.81
N PRO A 114 -0.22 -11.47 -11.80
CA PRO A 114 0.96 -11.09 -12.58
C PRO A 114 1.98 -10.26 -11.77
N GLU A 115 3.21 -10.17 -12.26
CA GLU A 115 4.24 -9.30 -11.69
C GLU A 115 3.77 -7.84 -11.67
N TYR A 116 4.18 -7.11 -10.63
CA TYR A 116 3.63 -5.79 -10.37
C TYR A 116 4.76 -4.77 -10.18
N PRO A 117 5.20 -4.10 -11.25
CA PRO A 117 6.24 -3.09 -11.17
C PRO A 117 5.71 -1.80 -10.57
N ALA A 118 6.52 -1.16 -9.76
CA ALA A 118 6.19 0.11 -9.13
C ALA A 118 7.45 0.88 -8.77
N ARG A 119 7.29 2.17 -8.50
CA ARG A 119 8.31 2.98 -7.85
C ARG A 119 7.75 3.43 -6.52
N MET A 120 8.47 3.23 -5.44
CA MET A 120 7.97 3.50 -4.10
C MET A 120 9.02 4.19 -3.23
N ALA A 121 8.52 4.84 -2.17
CA ALA A 121 9.34 5.41 -1.11
C ALA A 121 8.57 5.34 0.20
N PHE A 122 9.27 5.42 1.32
CA PHE A 122 8.64 5.45 2.65
C PHE A 122 9.16 6.61 3.47
N CYS A 123 8.25 7.22 4.22
CA CYS A 123 8.60 8.23 5.22
C CYS A 123 7.84 7.98 6.53
N HIS A 124 8.28 8.63 7.59
CA HIS A 124 7.52 8.71 8.84
C HIS A 124 6.70 9.99 8.85
N GLY A 125 5.42 9.88 9.12
CA GLY A 125 4.55 11.03 9.29
C GLY A 125 4.67 11.68 10.67
N PRO A 126 3.90 12.75 10.94
CA PRO A 126 4.04 13.53 12.17
C PRO A 126 3.68 12.77 13.44
N LEU A 127 2.95 11.67 13.36
CA LEU A 127 2.58 10.84 14.51
C LEU A 127 3.39 9.54 14.56
N GLY A 128 4.44 9.43 13.75
CA GLY A 128 5.25 8.22 13.64
C GLY A 128 4.67 7.16 12.71
N GLU A 129 3.57 7.46 12.01
CA GLU A 129 2.98 6.55 11.04
C GLU A 129 3.94 6.30 9.88
N GLU A 130 3.99 5.05 9.42
CA GLU A 130 4.73 4.69 8.22
C GLU A 130 3.85 4.97 6.99
N ILE A 131 4.35 5.81 6.09
CA ILE A 131 3.65 6.23 4.89
C ILE A 131 4.46 5.82 3.67
N GLU A 132 3.81 5.11 2.76
CA GLU A 132 4.38 4.75 1.47
C GLU A 132 3.84 5.67 0.39
N PHE A 133 4.70 6.12 -0.51
CA PHE A 133 4.30 6.77 -1.76
C PHE A 133 4.50 5.75 -2.87
N PHE A 134 3.43 5.41 -3.56
CA PHE A 134 3.38 4.26 -4.44
C PHE A 134 2.98 4.71 -5.85
N GLN A 135 3.92 4.60 -6.77
CA GLN A 135 3.72 4.90 -8.18
C GLN A 135 3.62 3.59 -8.94
N GLU A 136 2.39 3.22 -9.26
CA GLU A 136 2.11 2.00 -10.00
C GLU A 136 2.61 2.12 -11.43
N ARG A 137 3.35 1.11 -11.90
CA ARG A 137 3.84 1.03 -13.27
C ARG A 137 3.30 -0.19 -14.02
N TYR A 138 2.36 -0.88 -13.42
CA TYR A 138 1.68 -2.00 -14.05
C TYR A 138 0.73 -1.50 -15.12
N THR A 139 0.88 -2.01 -16.34
CA THR A 139 0.13 -1.55 -17.53
C THR A 139 -0.93 -2.54 -18.01
N GLY A 140 -1.10 -3.66 -17.30
CA GLY A 140 -2.02 -4.74 -17.69
C GLY A 140 -3.47 -4.56 -17.26
N ARG A 141 -3.85 -3.35 -16.89
CA ARG A 141 -5.24 -3.04 -16.51
C ARG A 141 -6.00 -2.41 -17.66
#